data_d941e1f96c303505557e9bdabf8b1873
#
_entry.id   d941e1f96c303505557e9bdabf8b1873
#
_cell.length_a   1.000
_cell.length_b   1.000
_cell.length_c   1.000
_cell.angle_alpha   90.00
_cell.angle_beta   90.00
_cell.angle_gamma   90.00
#
_symmetry.space_group_name_H-M   'P 1'
#
loop_
_entity.id
_entity.type
_entity.pdbx_description
1 polymer ?
#
loop_
_entity_poly.entity_id
_entity_poly.type
_entity_poly.pdbx_seq_one_letter_code
_entity_poly.pdbx_strand_id
1 'polypeptide(L)'
;MIIPRPYQEDATYSIFTFFGKKPTGNPLISMPTGTGKAVVISNFLRMVLYYYPKQRIIQAVHTKELVKQNHDKFVDMWGGPAPAGIYCAGLNEKDTISPIIFASFASMLKNIDAFGHRDLLIIDESHCVSPNEHSGYMKIINRLTEINPALRVIGFSATNFRMGQGLLTDDGIFTDVCYDLTSVDEFNRLIAQGYLCPLVAQPTSIEIDTSDIKIVNGDYGKRQSDEAADKIMYEALKESVERGYDQQSWLVFCAGIKS
;
A
#
# COMPACT_ATOMS: atom_id res chain seq x y z
N MET A 1 8.60 3.45 -21.90
CA MET A 1 9.16 3.76 -20.56
C MET A 1 8.17 4.67 -19.83
N ILE A 2 7.79 4.33 -18.61
CA ILE A 2 6.87 5.14 -17.78
C ILE A 2 7.64 6.36 -17.28
N ILE A 3 7.11 7.55 -17.54
CA ILE A 3 7.66 8.82 -17.04
C ILE A 3 6.85 9.22 -15.81
N PRO A 4 7.49 9.40 -14.63
CA PRO A 4 6.78 9.88 -13.45
C PRO A 4 6.16 11.25 -13.68
N ARG A 5 5.01 11.50 -13.08
CA ARG A 5 4.36 12.82 -13.05
C ARG A 5 5.11 13.75 -12.07
N PRO A 6 5.00 15.08 -12.19
CA PRO A 6 5.75 15.99 -11.31
C PRO A 6 5.60 15.69 -9.82
N TYR A 7 4.37 15.49 -9.33
CA TYR A 7 4.14 15.17 -7.92
C TYR A 7 4.70 13.79 -7.49
N GLN A 8 4.88 12.85 -8.43
CA GLN A 8 5.52 11.56 -8.15
C GLN A 8 7.05 11.70 -8.07
N GLU A 9 7.62 12.61 -8.85
CA GLU A 9 9.03 13.00 -8.72
C GLU A 9 9.27 13.70 -7.38
N ASP A 10 8.40 14.68 -7.02
CA ASP A 10 8.47 15.38 -5.73
C ASP A 10 8.40 14.40 -4.56
N ALA A 11 7.48 13.43 -4.61
CA ALA A 11 7.40 12.36 -3.60
C ALA A 11 8.68 11.54 -3.52
N THR A 12 9.28 11.20 -4.66
CA THR A 12 10.56 10.48 -4.71
C THR A 12 11.69 11.28 -4.07
N TYR A 13 11.83 12.56 -4.45
CA TYR A 13 12.87 13.45 -3.93
C TYR A 13 12.67 13.78 -2.44
N SER A 14 11.43 13.81 -1.95
CA SER A 14 11.17 14.03 -0.53
C SER A 14 11.80 12.96 0.36
N ILE A 15 11.85 11.70 -0.10
CA ILE A 15 12.48 10.60 0.64
C ILE A 15 14.01 10.84 0.74
N PHE A 16 14.68 11.22 -0.35
CA PHE A 16 16.10 11.54 -0.31
C PHE A 16 16.39 12.75 0.57
N THR A 17 15.55 13.79 0.46
CA THR A 17 15.66 15.00 1.29
C THR A 17 15.49 14.67 2.78
N PHE A 18 14.54 13.78 3.08
CA PHE A 18 14.31 13.30 4.45
C PHE A 18 15.56 12.63 5.02
N PHE A 19 16.13 11.65 4.33
CA PHE A 19 17.32 10.95 4.79
C PHE A 19 18.56 11.86 4.87
N GLY A 20 18.65 12.90 4.04
CA GLY A 20 19.68 13.93 4.15
C GLY A 20 19.59 14.73 5.45
N LYS A 21 18.39 14.90 6.03
CA LYS A 21 18.15 15.62 7.28
C LYS A 21 18.08 14.72 8.50
N LYS A 22 17.47 13.54 8.36
CA LYS A 22 17.20 12.56 9.42
C LYS A 22 17.63 11.15 8.96
N PRO A 23 18.93 10.85 8.92
CA PRO A 23 19.43 9.59 8.36
C PRO A 23 19.00 8.35 9.14
N THR A 24 18.55 8.50 10.38
CA THR A 24 18.09 7.39 11.24
C THR A 24 16.57 7.29 11.34
N GLY A 25 15.83 8.18 10.68
CA GLY A 25 14.36 8.16 10.71
C GLY A 25 13.75 7.13 9.75
N ASN A 26 12.46 6.87 9.94
CA ASN A 26 11.62 6.02 9.11
C ASN A 26 10.49 6.87 8.50
N PRO A 27 10.62 7.34 7.26
CA PRO A 27 9.65 8.25 6.66
C PRO A 27 8.36 7.53 6.23
N LEU A 28 7.25 8.25 6.31
CA LEU A 28 5.96 7.88 5.75
C LEU A 28 5.63 8.79 4.56
N ILE A 29 5.15 8.19 3.48
CA ILE A 29 4.63 8.87 2.30
C ILE A 29 3.13 8.62 2.21
N SER A 30 2.34 9.69 2.30
CA SER A 30 0.87 9.61 2.24
C SER A 30 0.38 10.08 0.88
N MET A 31 -0.17 9.15 0.11
CA MET A 31 -0.66 9.42 -1.25
C MET A 31 -1.99 8.70 -1.47
N PRO A 32 -3.05 9.38 -1.93
CA PRO A 32 -4.34 8.76 -2.20
C PRO A 32 -4.26 7.60 -3.18
N THR A 33 -5.27 6.73 -3.15
CA THR A 33 -5.43 5.68 -4.15
C THR A 33 -5.56 6.31 -5.55
N GLY A 34 -4.99 5.66 -6.56
CA GLY A 34 -4.99 6.17 -7.94
C GLY A 34 -3.86 7.15 -8.27
N THR A 35 -3.11 7.67 -7.29
CA THR A 35 -1.98 8.60 -7.54
C THR A 35 -0.71 7.90 -8.02
N GLY A 36 -0.68 6.57 -8.06
CA GLY A 36 0.45 5.80 -8.58
C GLY A 36 1.60 5.62 -7.61
N LYS A 37 1.31 5.27 -6.34
CA LYS A 37 2.33 4.88 -5.33
C LYS A 37 3.39 3.94 -5.90
N ALA A 38 2.98 2.92 -6.66
CA ALA A 38 3.91 1.97 -7.29
C ALA A 38 4.91 2.61 -8.25
N VAL A 39 4.54 3.71 -8.93
CA VAL A 39 5.45 4.49 -9.78
C VAL A 39 6.49 5.21 -8.93
N VAL A 40 6.07 5.82 -7.81
CA VAL A 40 6.97 6.49 -6.87
C VAL A 40 7.96 5.50 -6.26
N ILE A 41 7.48 4.35 -5.78
CA ILE A 41 8.32 3.27 -5.23
C ILE A 41 9.34 2.81 -6.29
N SER A 42 8.87 2.51 -7.50
CA SER A 42 9.75 2.04 -8.59
C SER A 42 10.80 3.09 -8.98
N ASN A 43 10.41 4.38 -9.06
CA ASN A 43 11.33 5.46 -9.36
C ASN A 43 12.37 5.63 -8.23
N PHE A 44 11.93 5.57 -6.97
CA PHE A 44 12.84 5.62 -5.82
C PHE A 44 13.85 4.46 -5.83
N LEU A 45 13.38 3.21 -6.03
CA LEU A 45 14.23 2.04 -6.11
C LEU A 45 15.27 2.15 -7.23
N ARG A 46 14.86 2.64 -8.40
CA ARG A 46 15.76 2.88 -9.54
C ARG A 46 16.84 3.90 -9.20
N MET A 47 16.45 5.02 -8.58
CA MET A 47 17.41 6.07 -8.18
C MET A 47 18.34 5.59 -7.06
N VAL A 48 17.82 4.82 -6.07
CA VAL A 48 18.66 4.25 -5.02
C VAL A 48 19.74 3.36 -5.61
N LEU A 49 19.41 2.42 -6.51
CA LEU A 49 20.42 1.56 -7.10
C LEU A 49 21.38 2.29 -8.05
N TYR A 50 20.94 3.39 -8.68
CA TYR A 50 21.83 4.23 -9.48
C TYR A 50 22.89 4.92 -8.64
N TYR A 51 22.51 5.51 -7.50
CA TYR A 51 23.45 6.23 -6.60
C TYR A 51 24.15 5.31 -5.60
N TYR A 52 23.48 4.23 -5.20
CA TYR A 52 23.90 3.28 -4.16
C TYR A 52 23.76 1.83 -4.63
N PRO A 53 24.57 1.36 -5.58
CA PRO A 53 24.36 0.07 -6.28
C PRO A 53 24.52 -1.17 -5.38
N LYS A 54 25.02 -1.02 -4.16
CA LYS A 54 25.19 -2.12 -3.20
C LYS A 54 23.99 -2.27 -2.24
N GLN A 55 23.01 -1.41 -2.32
CA GLN A 55 21.83 -1.45 -1.45
C GLN A 55 21.01 -2.71 -1.68
N ARG A 56 20.56 -3.30 -0.59
CA ARG A 56 19.70 -4.48 -0.57
C ARG A 56 18.36 -4.11 0.03
N ILE A 57 17.29 -4.25 -0.74
CA ILE A 57 15.99 -3.66 -0.43
C ILE A 57 14.92 -4.75 -0.48
N ILE A 58 13.97 -4.70 0.46
CA ILE A 58 12.72 -5.46 0.39
C ILE A 58 11.57 -4.47 0.22
N GLN A 59 10.71 -4.72 -0.77
CA GLN A 59 9.41 -4.08 -0.88
C GLN A 59 8.35 -5.11 -0.49
N ALA A 60 7.64 -4.84 0.62
CA ALA A 60 6.70 -5.76 1.23
C ALA A 60 5.26 -5.29 1.05
N VAL A 61 4.38 -6.21 0.67
CA VAL A 61 2.95 -5.98 0.45
C VAL A 61 2.09 -7.13 1.01
N HIS A 62 0.77 -6.94 1.07
CA HIS A 62 -0.14 -7.91 1.66
C HIS A 62 -0.52 -9.06 0.74
N THR A 63 -0.76 -8.80 -0.53
CA THR A 63 -1.33 -9.77 -1.46
C THR A 63 -0.35 -10.15 -2.56
N LYS A 64 -0.50 -11.34 -3.12
CA LYS A 64 0.32 -11.83 -4.23
C LYS A 64 0.14 -11.01 -5.51
N GLU A 65 -1.06 -10.48 -5.72
CA GLU A 65 -1.39 -9.63 -6.86
C GLU A 65 -0.58 -8.33 -6.81
N LEU A 66 -0.50 -7.69 -5.63
CA LEU A 66 0.30 -6.48 -5.42
C LEU A 66 1.81 -6.77 -5.52
N VAL A 67 2.28 -7.93 -5.04
CA VAL A 67 3.68 -8.34 -5.22
C VAL A 67 4.03 -8.35 -6.71
N LYS A 68 3.21 -9.04 -7.51
CA LYS A 68 3.43 -9.14 -8.95
C LYS A 68 3.31 -7.79 -9.63
N GLN A 69 2.28 -7.01 -9.32
CA GLN A 69 2.04 -5.70 -9.92
C GLN A 69 3.20 -4.73 -9.66
N ASN A 70 3.70 -4.67 -8.43
CA ASN A 70 4.79 -3.78 -8.06
C ASN A 70 6.12 -4.22 -8.67
N HIS A 71 6.39 -5.54 -8.72
CA HIS A 71 7.55 -6.09 -9.40
C HIS A 71 7.52 -5.76 -10.90
N ASP A 72 6.42 -6.07 -11.59
CA ASP A 72 6.28 -5.83 -13.03
C ASP A 72 6.40 -4.32 -13.34
N LYS A 73 5.81 -3.46 -12.50
CA LYS A 73 5.96 -2.00 -12.62
C LYS A 73 7.42 -1.55 -12.53
N PHE A 74 8.17 -2.11 -11.59
CA PHE A 74 9.59 -1.80 -11.46
C PHE A 74 10.39 -2.28 -12.69
N VAL A 75 10.15 -3.51 -13.16
CA VAL A 75 10.80 -4.07 -14.36
C VAL A 75 10.53 -3.20 -15.59
N ASP A 76 9.28 -2.79 -15.80
CA ASP A 76 8.89 -1.90 -16.90
C ASP A 76 9.61 -0.53 -16.84
N MET A 77 9.82 0.00 -15.64
CA MET A 77 10.50 1.28 -15.45
C MET A 77 12.02 1.15 -15.50
N TRP A 78 12.58 -0.03 -15.23
CA TRP A 78 14.03 -0.29 -15.28
C TRP A 78 14.55 -0.26 -16.71
N GLY A 79 13.82 -0.86 -17.65
CA GLY A 79 14.14 -0.81 -19.08
C GLY A 79 15.23 -1.79 -19.54
N GLY A 80 15.41 -2.91 -18.85
CA GLY A 80 16.38 -3.96 -19.15
C GLY A 80 16.31 -5.11 -18.15
N PRO A 81 17.33 -5.95 -18.03
CA PRO A 81 17.40 -6.96 -16.97
C PRO A 81 17.38 -6.28 -15.60
N ALA A 82 16.25 -6.35 -14.91
CA ALA A 82 16.06 -5.69 -13.64
C ALA A 82 16.74 -6.48 -12.51
N PRO A 83 17.46 -5.83 -11.56
CA PRO A 83 18.09 -6.48 -10.42
C PRO A 83 17.05 -6.77 -9.32
N ALA A 84 15.97 -7.43 -9.68
CA ALA A 84 14.81 -7.65 -8.85
C ALA A 84 14.31 -9.08 -8.93
N GLY A 85 13.81 -9.59 -7.80
CA GLY A 85 13.18 -10.89 -7.69
C GLY A 85 11.93 -10.86 -6.84
N ILE A 86 11.23 -11.98 -6.81
CA ILE A 86 9.98 -12.16 -6.06
C ILE A 86 10.18 -13.20 -4.96
N TYR A 87 9.65 -12.90 -3.76
CA TYR A 87 9.50 -13.86 -2.67
C TYR A 87 8.03 -13.94 -2.24
N CYS A 88 7.28 -14.84 -2.85
CA CYS A 88 5.85 -14.99 -2.61
C CYS A 88 5.40 -16.44 -2.85
N ALA A 89 4.97 -17.12 -1.80
CA ALA A 89 4.50 -18.51 -1.90
C ALA A 89 3.30 -18.65 -2.85
N GLY A 90 2.40 -17.66 -2.89
CA GLY A 90 1.25 -17.66 -3.79
C GLY A 90 1.59 -17.49 -5.27
N LEU A 91 2.85 -17.13 -5.60
CA LEU A 91 3.39 -17.05 -6.97
C LEU A 91 4.42 -18.14 -7.25
N ASN A 92 4.68 -19.06 -6.31
CA ASN A 92 5.73 -20.07 -6.37
C ASN A 92 7.17 -19.51 -6.52
N GLU A 93 7.39 -18.25 -6.12
CA GLU A 93 8.69 -17.58 -6.22
C GLU A 93 9.34 -17.48 -4.83
N LYS A 94 10.66 -17.71 -4.78
CA LYS A 94 11.43 -17.73 -3.52
C LYS A 94 12.80 -17.08 -3.65
N ASP A 95 12.93 -15.99 -4.40
CA ASP A 95 14.19 -15.26 -4.51
C ASP A 95 14.51 -14.54 -3.20
N THR A 96 15.70 -14.78 -2.66
CA THR A 96 16.26 -14.10 -1.49
C THR A 96 17.60 -13.42 -1.78
N ILE A 97 18.07 -13.51 -3.03
CA ILE A 97 19.44 -13.11 -3.43
C ILE A 97 19.45 -11.75 -4.12
N SER A 98 18.44 -11.47 -4.94
CA SER A 98 18.37 -10.23 -5.71
C SER A 98 18.53 -8.98 -4.84
N PRO A 99 19.16 -7.92 -5.36
CA PRO A 99 19.27 -6.64 -4.67
C PRO A 99 17.92 -6.09 -4.20
N ILE A 100 16.90 -6.14 -5.05
CA ILE A 100 15.53 -5.78 -4.70
C ILE A 100 14.67 -7.03 -4.67
N ILE A 101 13.92 -7.22 -3.59
CA ILE A 101 12.96 -8.33 -3.46
C ILE A 101 11.57 -7.77 -3.21
N PHE A 102 10.64 -8.14 -4.08
CA PHE A 102 9.22 -7.90 -3.90
C PHE A 102 8.60 -9.08 -3.17
N ALA A 103 8.08 -8.86 -1.97
CA ALA A 103 7.68 -9.95 -1.09
C ALA A 103 6.28 -9.77 -0.50
N SER A 104 5.58 -10.88 -0.24
CA SER A 104 4.38 -10.82 0.60
C SER A 104 4.75 -11.03 2.07
N PHE A 105 4.14 -10.24 2.97
CA PHE A 105 4.36 -10.36 4.42
C PHE A 105 4.14 -11.79 4.93
N ALA A 106 3.09 -12.46 4.47
CA ALA A 106 2.77 -13.82 4.89
C ALA A 106 3.86 -14.83 4.49
N SER A 107 4.55 -14.61 3.36
CA SER A 107 5.66 -15.47 2.94
C SER A 107 6.94 -15.14 3.70
N MET A 108 7.22 -13.85 3.93
CA MET A 108 8.38 -13.39 4.71
C MET A 108 8.36 -13.95 6.14
N LEU A 109 7.20 -13.87 6.80
CA LEU A 109 7.04 -14.29 8.19
C LEU A 109 7.43 -15.76 8.42
N LYS A 110 7.32 -16.62 7.41
CA LYS A 110 7.66 -18.03 7.50
C LYS A 110 9.17 -18.30 7.50
N ASN A 111 9.98 -17.40 6.96
CA ASN A 111 11.42 -17.59 6.81
C ASN A 111 12.17 -16.26 6.70
N ILE A 112 12.11 -15.44 7.73
CA ILE A 112 12.68 -14.08 7.75
C ILE A 112 14.21 -14.12 7.56
N ASP A 113 14.86 -15.09 8.17
CA ASP A 113 16.34 -15.22 8.16
C ASP A 113 16.92 -15.46 6.76
N ALA A 114 16.13 -15.99 5.84
CA ALA A 114 16.56 -16.22 4.47
C ALA A 114 16.90 -14.93 3.70
N PHE A 115 16.37 -13.78 4.14
CA PHE A 115 16.67 -12.51 3.49
C PHE A 115 18.05 -11.96 3.84
N GLY A 116 18.63 -12.37 4.97
CA GLY A 116 19.92 -11.88 5.44
C GLY A 116 19.93 -10.37 5.64
N HIS A 117 21.10 -9.76 5.41
CA HIS A 117 21.27 -8.32 5.52
C HIS A 117 20.45 -7.56 4.47
N ARG A 118 19.61 -6.63 4.94
CA ARG A 118 18.85 -5.68 4.12
C ARG A 118 19.01 -4.27 4.67
N ASP A 119 19.12 -3.27 3.79
CA ASP A 119 19.33 -1.87 4.16
C ASP A 119 18.02 -1.10 4.28
N LEU A 120 17.02 -1.47 3.44
CA LEU A 120 15.72 -0.84 3.39
C LEU A 120 14.61 -1.89 3.40
N LEU A 121 13.56 -1.61 4.17
CA LEU A 121 12.26 -2.26 4.08
C LEU A 121 11.23 -1.22 3.66
N ILE A 122 10.67 -1.36 2.47
CA ILE A 122 9.56 -0.52 2.00
C ILE A 122 8.26 -1.26 2.23
N ILE A 123 7.33 -0.62 2.92
CA ILE A 123 6.01 -1.18 3.25
C ILE A 123 4.95 -0.40 2.48
N ASP A 124 4.30 -1.05 1.53
CA ASP A 124 3.12 -0.50 0.86
C ASP A 124 1.86 -0.86 1.66
N GLU A 125 0.87 0.02 1.63
CA GLU A 125 -0.34 -0.02 2.47
C GLU A 125 0.00 -0.09 3.97
N SER A 126 0.90 0.78 4.43
CA SER A 126 1.44 0.76 5.79
C SER A 126 0.41 1.03 6.89
N HIS A 127 -0.80 1.51 6.56
CA HIS A 127 -1.92 1.56 7.51
C HIS A 127 -2.36 0.17 8.01
N CYS A 128 -2.04 -0.90 7.27
CA CYS A 128 -2.31 -2.27 7.71
C CYS A 128 -1.30 -2.80 8.74
N VAL A 129 -0.17 -2.11 8.95
CA VAL A 129 0.86 -2.54 9.90
C VAL A 129 0.37 -2.30 11.32
N SER A 130 0.12 -3.37 12.08
CA SER A 130 -0.21 -3.25 13.50
C SER A 130 1.04 -2.97 14.33
N PRO A 131 1.03 -1.97 15.22
CA PRO A 131 2.16 -1.67 16.12
C PRO A 131 2.31 -2.70 17.25
N ASN A 132 1.37 -3.63 17.39
CA ASN A 132 1.46 -4.68 18.40
C ASN A 132 2.74 -5.51 18.18
N GLU A 133 3.58 -5.59 19.21
CA GLU A 133 4.85 -6.33 19.19
C GLU A 133 4.72 -7.80 18.77
N HIS A 134 3.57 -8.41 19.01
CA HIS A 134 3.29 -9.79 18.63
C HIS A 134 2.76 -9.93 17.21
N SER A 135 2.51 -8.81 16.50
CA SER A 135 2.06 -8.85 15.11
C SER A 135 3.12 -9.44 14.18
N GLY A 136 2.68 -10.04 13.09
CA GLY A 136 3.61 -10.55 12.07
C GLY A 136 4.50 -9.45 11.48
N TYR A 137 4.01 -8.22 11.40
CA TYR A 137 4.76 -7.07 10.91
C TYR A 137 5.93 -6.73 11.82
N MET A 138 5.66 -6.57 13.12
CA MET A 138 6.70 -6.23 14.10
C MET A 138 7.74 -7.34 14.22
N LYS A 139 7.34 -8.62 14.12
CA LYS A 139 8.29 -9.74 14.07
C LYS A 139 9.26 -9.62 12.89
N ILE A 140 8.76 -9.25 11.71
CA ILE A 140 9.61 -9.05 10.53
C ILE A 140 10.54 -7.84 10.72
N ILE A 141 10.00 -6.68 11.12
CA ILE A 141 10.78 -5.45 11.32
C ILE A 141 11.86 -5.69 12.38
N ASN A 142 11.49 -6.23 13.54
CA ASN A 142 12.42 -6.48 14.63
C ASN A 142 13.54 -7.46 14.21
N ARG A 143 13.17 -8.57 13.54
CA ARG A 143 14.17 -9.55 13.10
C ARG A 143 15.13 -8.98 12.05
N LEU A 144 14.63 -8.24 11.08
CA LEU A 144 15.50 -7.58 10.10
C LEU A 144 16.39 -6.50 10.75
N THR A 145 15.89 -5.80 11.77
CA THR A 145 16.67 -4.82 12.55
C THR A 145 17.74 -5.50 13.41
N GLU A 146 17.46 -6.69 13.97
CA GLU A 146 18.49 -7.49 14.67
C GLU A 146 19.64 -7.90 13.73
N ILE A 147 19.29 -8.29 12.48
CA ILE A 147 20.31 -8.64 11.46
C ILE A 147 21.07 -7.40 10.99
N ASN A 148 20.39 -6.27 10.79
CA ASN A 148 20.99 -5.00 10.42
C ASN A 148 20.42 -3.86 11.27
N PRO A 149 21.11 -3.43 12.35
CA PRO A 149 20.67 -2.29 13.18
C PRO A 149 20.56 -0.95 12.42
N ALA A 150 21.17 -0.85 11.24
CA ALA A 150 21.05 0.30 10.37
C ALA A 150 19.86 0.22 9.38
N LEU A 151 19.05 -0.84 9.44
CA LEU A 151 17.83 -0.96 8.61
C LEU A 151 16.99 0.31 8.72
N ARG A 152 16.45 0.76 7.57
CA ARG A 152 15.45 1.84 7.53
C ARG A 152 14.13 1.29 7.00
N VAL A 153 13.04 1.79 7.56
CA VAL A 153 11.68 1.40 7.15
C VAL A 153 11.02 2.60 6.50
N ILE A 154 10.52 2.43 5.29
CA ILE A 154 9.79 3.46 4.55
C ILE A 154 8.35 2.99 4.40
N GLY A 155 7.38 3.81 4.82
CA GLY A 155 5.95 3.52 4.68
C GLY A 155 5.33 4.26 3.50
N PHE A 156 4.47 3.57 2.77
CA PHE A 156 3.55 4.16 1.80
C PHE A 156 2.12 3.84 2.21
N SER A 157 1.24 4.83 2.23
CA SER A 157 -0.16 4.63 2.60
C SER A 157 -1.08 5.58 1.84
N ALA A 158 -2.33 5.21 1.68
CA ALA A 158 -3.38 6.11 1.20
C ALA A 158 -3.88 7.06 2.29
N THR A 159 -3.64 6.73 3.55
CA THR A 159 -4.02 7.53 4.73
C THR A 159 -2.83 7.60 5.68
N ASN A 160 -2.71 8.70 6.44
CA ASN A 160 -1.67 8.87 7.46
C ASN A 160 -2.16 8.48 8.87
N PHE A 161 -3.34 7.87 8.97
CA PHE A 161 -3.95 7.43 10.23
C PHE A 161 -4.57 6.04 10.11
N ARG A 162 -4.83 5.41 11.27
CA ARG A 162 -5.68 4.22 11.41
C ARG A 162 -6.96 4.60 12.12
N MET A 163 -8.08 4.10 11.63
CA MET A 163 -9.37 4.33 12.29
C MET A 163 -9.35 3.82 13.74
N GLY A 164 -9.64 4.74 14.68
CA GLY A 164 -9.65 4.43 16.11
C GLY A 164 -8.30 4.22 16.79
N GLN A 165 -7.17 4.41 16.07
CA GLN A 165 -5.83 4.16 16.61
C GLN A 165 -4.86 5.35 16.49
N GLY A 166 -5.25 6.46 15.84
CA GLY A 166 -4.43 7.66 15.68
C GLY A 166 -3.54 7.67 14.44
N LEU A 167 -2.52 8.53 14.44
CA LEU A 167 -1.61 8.69 13.31
C LEU A 167 -0.65 7.51 13.19
N LEU A 168 -0.21 7.21 11.98
CA LEU A 168 0.79 6.16 11.71
C LEU A 168 2.17 6.48 12.29
N THR A 169 2.39 7.75 12.67
CA THR A 169 3.62 8.22 13.31
C THR A 169 3.58 8.15 14.83
N ASP A 170 2.40 7.88 15.44
CA ASP A 170 2.25 7.88 16.90
C ASP A 170 2.77 6.59 17.54
N ASP A 171 2.89 5.50 16.78
CA ASP A 171 3.29 4.18 17.28
C ASP A 171 4.82 3.92 17.22
N GLY A 172 5.59 4.88 16.73
CA GLY A 172 7.06 4.83 16.70
C GLY A 172 7.67 4.01 15.57
N ILE A 173 6.89 3.35 14.71
CA ILE A 173 7.42 2.66 13.52
C ILE A 173 7.89 3.69 12.50
N PHE A 174 7.03 4.64 12.16
CA PHE A 174 7.35 5.77 11.28
C PHE A 174 7.59 7.02 12.12
N THR A 175 8.61 7.79 11.78
CA THR A 175 9.01 8.94 12.60
C THR A 175 8.40 10.25 12.12
N ASP A 176 8.12 10.36 10.84
CA ASP A 176 7.62 11.59 10.23
C ASP A 176 6.89 11.30 8.92
N VAL A 177 5.94 12.15 8.58
CA VAL A 177 5.38 12.19 7.22
C VAL A 177 6.28 13.10 6.38
N CYS A 178 7.01 12.54 5.41
CA CYS A 178 7.91 13.32 4.58
C CYS A 178 7.26 13.84 3.29
N TYR A 179 6.13 13.28 2.89
CA TYR A 179 5.32 13.74 1.75
C TYR A 179 3.85 13.39 1.99
N ASP A 180 2.96 14.36 1.76
CA ASP A 180 1.52 14.19 2.00
C ASP A 180 0.68 14.83 0.89
N LEU A 181 -0.12 14.02 0.19
CA LEU A 181 -1.12 14.43 -0.80
C LEU A 181 -2.56 14.14 -0.35
N THR A 182 -2.78 13.88 0.94
CA THR A 182 -4.09 13.45 1.45
C THR A 182 -4.96 14.61 1.94
N SER A 183 -4.44 15.85 1.97
CA SER A 183 -5.25 17.01 2.28
C SER A 183 -6.30 17.29 1.19
N VAL A 184 -7.40 17.90 1.58
CA VAL A 184 -8.48 18.28 0.65
C VAL A 184 -7.96 19.16 -0.49
N ASP A 185 -7.08 20.11 -0.18
CA ASP A 185 -6.51 21.02 -1.18
C ASP A 185 -5.64 20.30 -2.20
N GLU A 186 -4.78 19.38 -1.74
CA GLU A 186 -3.94 18.57 -2.61
C GLU A 186 -4.78 17.60 -3.48
N PHE A 187 -5.81 17.01 -2.90
CA PHE A 187 -6.73 16.16 -3.63
C PHE A 187 -7.46 16.92 -4.74
N ASN A 188 -8.00 18.10 -4.42
CA ASN A 188 -8.64 18.98 -5.40
C ASN A 188 -7.66 19.48 -6.47
N ARG A 189 -6.41 19.76 -6.10
CA ARG A 189 -5.34 20.11 -7.06
C ARG A 189 -5.10 18.98 -8.05
N LEU A 190 -5.01 17.73 -7.58
CA LEU A 190 -4.81 16.56 -8.45
C LEU A 190 -6.00 16.33 -9.40
N ILE A 191 -7.24 16.61 -8.94
CA ILE A 191 -8.44 16.58 -9.80
C ILE A 191 -8.37 17.70 -10.86
N ALA A 192 -8.08 18.92 -10.44
CA ALA A 192 -7.98 20.06 -11.38
C ALA A 192 -6.90 19.88 -12.44
N GLN A 193 -5.82 19.18 -12.12
CA GLN A 193 -4.76 18.82 -13.04
C GLN A 193 -5.06 17.57 -13.90
N GLY A 194 -6.22 16.94 -13.73
CA GLY A 194 -6.63 15.75 -14.48
C GLY A 194 -5.89 14.46 -14.07
N TYR A 195 -5.23 14.44 -12.93
CA TYR A 195 -4.54 13.25 -12.42
C TYR A 195 -5.47 12.31 -11.63
N LEU A 196 -6.53 12.84 -11.05
CA LEU A 196 -7.61 12.09 -10.41
C LEU A 196 -8.95 12.50 -11.01
N CYS A 197 -9.89 11.55 -11.03
CA CYS A 197 -11.27 11.85 -11.40
C CYS A 197 -12.01 12.49 -10.23
N PRO A 198 -12.94 13.43 -10.48
CA PRO A 198 -13.83 13.92 -9.46
C PRO A 198 -14.71 12.79 -8.94
N LEU A 199 -14.94 12.78 -7.62
CA LEU A 199 -15.86 11.85 -6.98
C LEU A 199 -17.24 12.50 -6.96
N VAL A 200 -18.23 11.84 -7.58
CA VAL A 200 -19.62 12.26 -7.57
C VAL A 200 -20.42 11.22 -6.77
N ALA A 201 -20.79 11.60 -5.55
CA ALA A 201 -21.67 10.76 -4.74
C ALA A 201 -23.07 10.76 -5.31
N GLN A 202 -23.62 9.58 -5.56
CA GLN A 202 -25.03 9.39 -5.92
C GLN A 202 -25.78 8.95 -4.66
N PRO A 203 -26.80 9.71 -4.22
CA PRO A 203 -27.63 9.24 -3.10
C PRO A 203 -28.38 7.97 -3.52
N THR A 204 -28.48 7.02 -2.60
CA THR A 204 -29.26 5.79 -2.80
C THR A 204 -30.52 5.83 -1.95
N SER A 205 -31.59 5.19 -2.45
CA SER A 205 -32.82 4.94 -1.68
C SER A 205 -32.77 3.59 -0.94
N ILE A 206 -31.74 2.82 -1.19
CA ILE A 206 -31.58 1.46 -0.64
C ILE A 206 -30.57 1.51 0.50
N GLU A 207 -31.00 1.12 1.68
CA GLU A 207 -30.17 1.10 2.89
C GLU A 207 -30.03 -0.33 3.40
N ILE A 208 -28.83 -0.65 3.91
CA ILE A 208 -28.59 -1.91 4.61
C ILE A 208 -29.08 -1.74 6.05
N ASP A 209 -30.02 -2.60 6.47
CA ASP A 209 -30.40 -2.68 7.87
C ASP A 209 -29.27 -3.35 8.66
N THR A 210 -28.59 -2.55 9.50
CA THR A 210 -27.48 -2.98 10.35
C THR A 210 -27.88 -3.18 11.81
N SER A 211 -29.16 -3.02 12.16
CA SER A 211 -29.65 -3.03 13.55
C SER A 211 -29.36 -4.34 14.29
N ASP A 212 -29.40 -5.48 13.58
CA ASP A 212 -29.18 -6.82 14.12
C ASP A 212 -27.72 -7.30 13.95
N ILE A 213 -26.84 -6.50 13.37
CA ILE A 213 -25.43 -6.90 13.12
C ILE A 213 -24.58 -6.66 14.37
N LYS A 214 -24.00 -7.72 14.89
CA LYS A 214 -23.08 -7.62 16.04
C LYS A 214 -21.76 -7.01 15.63
N ILE A 215 -21.25 -6.11 16.48
CA ILE A 215 -19.90 -5.54 16.33
C ILE A 215 -18.90 -6.53 16.94
N VAL A 216 -17.89 -6.92 16.16
CA VAL A 216 -16.80 -7.81 16.56
C VAL A 216 -15.48 -7.10 16.31
N ASN A 217 -14.67 -6.87 17.36
CA ASN A 217 -13.39 -6.15 17.28
C ASN A 217 -13.46 -4.75 16.65
N GLY A 218 -14.58 -4.04 16.84
CA GLY A 218 -14.76 -2.67 16.35
C GLY A 218 -15.29 -2.59 14.90
N ASP A 219 -15.63 -3.72 14.27
CA ASP A 219 -16.21 -3.81 12.94
C ASP A 219 -17.48 -4.68 12.95
N TYR A 220 -18.31 -4.58 11.92
CA TYR A 220 -19.47 -5.42 11.78
C TYR A 220 -19.11 -6.90 11.57
N GLY A 221 -19.84 -7.79 12.20
CA GLY A 221 -19.64 -9.24 12.06
C GLY A 221 -19.81 -9.68 10.60
N LYS A 222 -18.73 -10.14 9.96
CA LYS A 222 -18.64 -10.39 8.50
C LYS A 222 -19.82 -11.22 7.95
N ARG A 223 -20.15 -12.35 8.60
CA ARG A 223 -21.25 -13.21 8.13
C ARG A 223 -22.59 -12.50 8.15
N GLN A 224 -22.90 -11.73 9.19
CA GLN A 224 -24.17 -11.02 9.32
C GLN A 224 -24.23 -9.86 8.32
N SER A 225 -23.11 -9.19 8.06
CA SER A 225 -23.00 -8.14 7.03
C SER A 225 -23.21 -8.71 5.64
N ASP A 226 -22.62 -9.87 5.33
CA ASP A 226 -22.80 -10.54 4.04
C ASP A 226 -24.31 -10.93 3.85
N GLU A 227 -24.95 -11.51 4.86
CA GLU A 227 -26.37 -11.89 4.83
C GLU A 227 -27.31 -10.66 4.70
N ALA A 228 -26.96 -9.53 5.30
CA ALA A 228 -27.74 -8.29 5.18
C ALA A 228 -27.57 -7.66 3.79
N ALA A 229 -26.34 -7.65 3.25
CA ALA A 229 -26.05 -7.15 1.92
C ALA A 229 -26.73 -7.99 0.82
N ASP A 230 -26.73 -9.31 0.95
CA ASP A 230 -27.36 -10.23 -0.02
C ASP A 230 -28.87 -9.96 -0.20
N LYS A 231 -29.56 -9.53 0.87
CA LYS A 231 -31.00 -9.24 0.82
C LYS A 231 -31.36 -8.07 -0.10
N ILE A 232 -30.48 -7.09 -0.22
CA ILE A 232 -30.72 -5.84 -0.98
C ILE A 232 -29.90 -5.76 -2.26
N MET A 233 -29.02 -6.73 -2.52
CA MET A 233 -28.06 -6.67 -3.62
C MET A 233 -28.71 -6.45 -4.97
N TYR A 234 -29.77 -7.18 -5.27
CA TYR A 234 -30.46 -7.08 -6.56
C TYR A 234 -31.04 -5.67 -6.78
N GLU A 235 -31.70 -5.10 -5.77
CA GLU A 235 -32.30 -3.77 -5.85
C GLU A 235 -31.20 -2.69 -5.92
N ALA A 236 -30.13 -2.84 -5.15
CA ALA A 236 -28.99 -1.92 -5.18
C ALA A 236 -28.29 -1.93 -6.54
N LEU A 237 -28.08 -3.09 -7.13
CA LEU A 237 -27.49 -3.20 -8.47
C LEU A 237 -28.44 -2.61 -9.54
N LYS A 238 -29.74 -2.86 -9.45
CA LYS A 238 -30.73 -2.29 -10.37
C LYS A 238 -30.72 -0.77 -10.29
N GLU A 239 -30.81 -0.19 -9.08
CA GLU A 239 -30.72 1.26 -8.90
C GLU A 239 -29.40 1.83 -9.44
N SER A 240 -28.28 1.15 -9.19
CA SER A 240 -26.95 1.57 -9.69
C SER A 240 -26.94 1.60 -11.21
N VAL A 241 -27.45 0.57 -11.88
CA VAL A 241 -27.53 0.51 -13.36
C VAL A 241 -28.44 1.59 -13.92
N GLU A 242 -29.59 1.84 -13.31
CA GLU A 242 -30.53 2.90 -13.72
C GLU A 242 -29.88 4.29 -13.62
N ARG A 243 -29.11 4.55 -12.56
CA ARG A 243 -28.44 5.84 -12.33
C ARG A 243 -27.16 6.04 -13.15
N GLY A 244 -26.46 4.96 -13.47
CA GLY A 244 -25.19 5.00 -14.19
C GLY A 244 -25.27 4.42 -15.61
N TYR A 245 -26.45 4.42 -16.24
CA TYR A 245 -26.69 3.79 -17.56
C TYR A 245 -25.76 4.32 -18.67
N ASP A 246 -25.24 5.53 -18.52
CA ASP A 246 -24.32 6.20 -19.44
C ASP A 246 -22.84 5.96 -19.13
N GLN A 247 -22.54 5.23 -18.05
CA GLN A 247 -21.16 4.94 -17.65
C GLN A 247 -20.54 3.84 -18.52
N GLN A 248 -19.30 4.05 -18.97
CA GLN A 248 -18.58 3.12 -19.84
C GLN A 248 -17.95 1.93 -19.09
N SER A 249 -17.71 2.07 -17.78
CA SER A 249 -17.05 1.06 -16.97
C SER A 249 -17.62 1.02 -15.56
N TRP A 250 -17.77 -0.19 -15.04
CA TRP A 250 -18.32 -0.44 -13.72
C TRP A 250 -17.33 -1.24 -12.88
N LEU A 251 -17.17 -0.85 -11.64
CA LEU A 251 -16.46 -1.61 -10.62
C LEU A 251 -17.38 -1.82 -9.44
N VAL A 252 -17.73 -3.07 -9.19
CA VAL A 252 -18.64 -3.47 -8.11
C VAL A 252 -17.85 -4.19 -7.03
N PHE A 253 -17.96 -3.72 -5.80
CA PHE A 253 -17.39 -4.38 -4.63
C PHE A 253 -18.48 -5.21 -3.94
N CYS A 254 -18.31 -6.53 -3.95
CA CYS A 254 -19.23 -7.45 -3.30
C CYS A 254 -18.81 -7.71 -1.86
N ALA A 255 -19.80 -7.93 -0.97
CA ALA A 255 -19.55 -8.20 0.45
C ALA A 255 -18.85 -9.55 0.65
N GLY A 256 -19.06 -10.54 -0.23
CA GLY A 256 -18.47 -11.88 -0.13
C GLY A 256 -18.26 -12.57 -1.47
N ILE A 257 -17.54 -13.70 -1.44
CA ILE A 257 -17.23 -14.51 -2.64
C ILE A 257 -18.48 -15.25 -3.19
N LYS A 258 -19.54 -15.35 -2.40
CA LYS A 258 -20.79 -16.04 -2.75
C LYS A 258 -21.93 -15.10 -3.09
N SER A 259 -21.71 -13.81 -2.98
CA SER A 259 -22.69 -12.76 -3.33
C SER A 259 -22.56 -12.33 -4.78
#